data_e1fe65fa89153747767ba2832b6ccd83
#
_entry.id   e1fe65fa89153747767ba2832b6ccd83
#
_cell.length_a   1.000
_cell.length_b   1.000
_cell.length_c   1.000
_cell.angle_alpha   90.00
_cell.angle_beta   90.00
_cell.angle_gamma   90.00
#
_symmetry.space_group_name_H-M   'P 1'
#
loop_
_entity.id
_entity.type
_entity.pdbx_description
1 polymer ?
#
loop_
_entity_poly.entity_id
_entity_poly.type
_entity_poly.pdbx_seq_one_letter_code
_entity_poly.pdbx_strand_id
1 'polypeptide(L)'
;MTEDKKNQLLNEIAGYFSPTVRHLISLLPGKAVGEMSEIRLRAGQPLSLTVKGENVFLSDGGQLCYLLQSGLYTVTKKDINDTFRALCEFSEYAYKDQLKMGYIPLKNGCRAGIAARAVIENGKMVGIAEVSSINIRLAVEYINCAIPLSKYFSGGLLIAGPPGSGPGQPGGPHLHHVLRWP
;
A
#
# COMPACT_ATOMS: atom_id res chain seq x y z
N MET A 1 13.72 -7.44 -3.19
CA MET A 1 14.13 -6.03 -2.91
C MET A 1 15.05 -6.05 -1.71
N THR A 2 16.19 -5.36 -1.77
CA THR A 2 17.09 -5.25 -0.61
C THR A 2 16.44 -4.41 0.49
N GLU A 3 16.83 -4.63 1.76
CA GLU A 3 16.33 -3.88 2.92
C GLU A 3 16.55 -2.36 2.74
N ASP A 4 17.69 -1.96 2.19
CA ASP A 4 18.01 -0.57 1.91
C ASP A 4 17.03 0.08 0.92
N LYS A 5 16.67 -0.60 -0.18
CA LYS A 5 15.67 -0.09 -1.14
C LYS A 5 14.29 0.08 -0.52
N LYS A 6 13.88 -0.81 0.40
CA LYS A 6 12.61 -0.67 1.11
C LYS A 6 12.63 0.46 2.13
N ASN A 7 13.74 0.63 2.84
CA ASN A 7 13.92 1.76 3.74
C ASN A 7 13.86 3.09 2.97
N GLN A 8 14.50 3.16 1.80
CA GLN A 8 14.40 4.31 0.93
C GLN A 8 12.96 4.56 0.48
N LEU A 9 12.25 3.51 0.00
CA LEU A 9 10.86 3.60 -0.41
C LEU A 9 9.97 4.07 0.73
N LEU A 10 10.14 3.51 1.94
CA LEU A 10 9.37 3.92 3.11
C LEU A 10 9.61 5.39 3.46
N ASN A 11 10.85 5.86 3.39
CA ASN A 11 11.18 7.27 3.61
C ASN A 11 10.50 8.18 2.57
N GLU A 12 10.41 7.75 1.32
CA GLU A 12 9.74 8.50 0.26
C GLU A 12 8.23 8.61 0.48
N ILE A 13 7.58 7.54 0.98
CA ILE A 13 6.13 7.56 1.24
C ILE A 13 5.80 8.12 2.63
N ALA A 14 6.77 8.22 3.54
CA ALA A 14 6.55 8.73 4.89
C ALA A 14 5.94 10.14 4.91
N GLY A 15 6.23 10.94 3.87
CA GLY A 15 5.65 12.26 3.68
C GLY A 15 4.13 12.29 3.54
N TYR A 16 3.52 11.19 3.12
CA TYR A 16 2.06 11.11 2.97
C TYR A 16 1.31 10.84 4.28
N PHE A 17 1.97 10.32 5.31
CA PHE A 17 1.32 10.01 6.57
C PHE A 17 1.17 11.22 7.49
N SER A 18 0.16 11.18 8.36
CA SER A 18 0.05 12.10 9.49
C SER A 18 1.35 12.07 10.33
N PRO A 19 1.68 13.14 11.06
CA PRO A 19 2.91 13.17 11.87
C PRO A 19 3.02 12.01 12.86
N THR A 20 1.91 11.64 13.50
CA THR A 20 1.89 10.53 14.48
C THR A 20 2.14 9.19 13.80
N VAL A 21 1.42 8.89 12.71
CA VAL A 21 1.59 7.63 11.97
C VAL A 21 2.99 7.54 11.38
N ARG A 22 3.51 8.63 10.84
CA ARG A 22 4.90 8.72 10.34
C ARG A 22 5.91 8.38 11.42
N HIS A 23 5.74 8.95 12.61
CA HIS A 23 6.62 8.67 13.74
C HIS A 23 6.58 7.18 14.12
N LEU A 24 5.39 6.60 14.29
CA LEU A 24 5.25 5.17 14.63
C LEU A 24 5.90 4.25 13.59
N ILE A 25 5.73 4.55 12.29
CA ILE A 25 6.35 3.79 11.20
C ILE A 25 7.87 3.91 11.24
N SER A 26 8.42 5.06 11.62
CA SER A 26 9.87 5.28 11.72
C SER A 26 10.53 4.47 12.84
N LEU A 27 9.77 4.00 13.83
CA LEU A 27 10.26 3.15 14.91
C LEU A 27 10.33 1.66 14.53
N LEU A 28 9.82 1.27 13.35
CA LEU A 28 9.81 -0.13 12.91
C LEU A 28 11.24 -0.68 12.72
N PRO A 29 11.49 -1.91 13.17
CA PRO A 29 12.76 -2.58 12.87
C PRO A 29 12.98 -2.72 11.36
N GLY A 30 14.21 -2.49 10.87
CA GLY A 30 14.54 -2.56 9.45
C GLY A 30 14.10 -3.87 8.80
N LYS A 31 14.23 -5.01 9.51
CA LYS A 31 13.75 -6.31 9.04
C LYS A 31 12.24 -6.31 8.76
N ALA A 32 11.43 -5.72 9.64
CA ALA A 32 9.99 -5.63 9.43
C ALA A 32 9.64 -4.75 8.22
N VAL A 33 10.35 -3.62 8.08
CA VAL A 33 10.24 -2.74 6.90
C VAL A 33 10.62 -3.50 5.62
N GLY A 34 11.69 -4.29 5.65
CA GLY A 34 12.13 -5.15 4.55
C GLY A 34 11.08 -6.17 4.07
N GLU A 35 10.17 -6.58 4.90
CA GLU A 35 9.16 -7.62 4.67
C GLU A 35 7.72 -7.07 4.58
N MET A 36 7.55 -5.77 4.80
CA MET A 36 6.24 -5.11 4.79
C MET A 36 5.73 -4.91 3.36
N SER A 37 4.45 -5.19 3.15
CA SER A 37 3.79 -5.03 1.85
C SER A 37 2.61 -4.07 1.88
N GLU A 38 2.07 -3.77 3.07
CA GLU A 38 0.85 -2.98 3.18
C GLU A 38 0.77 -2.26 4.53
N ILE A 39 0.24 -1.03 4.51
CA ILE A 39 -0.04 -0.20 5.69
C ILE A 39 -1.50 0.21 5.62
N ARG A 40 -2.28 -0.09 6.68
CA ARG A 40 -3.73 0.18 6.71
C ARG A 40 -4.09 1.12 7.84
N LEU A 41 -4.67 2.24 7.46
CA LEU A 41 -5.28 3.22 8.35
C LEU A 41 -6.81 3.09 8.27
N ARG A 42 -7.47 2.79 9.38
CA ARG A 42 -8.93 2.75 9.48
C ARG A 42 -9.34 3.56 10.70
N ALA A 43 -10.19 4.56 10.52
CA ALA A 43 -10.64 5.42 11.62
C ALA A 43 -11.26 4.59 12.75
N GLY A 44 -10.78 4.79 13.97
CA GLY A 44 -11.25 4.07 15.17
C GLY A 44 -10.78 2.62 15.29
N GLN A 45 -9.84 2.17 14.45
CA GLN A 45 -9.27 0.82 14.50
C GLN A 45 -7.76 0.87 14.74
N PRO A 46 -7.15 -0.20 15.25
CA PRO A 46 -5.72 -0.27 15.40
C PRO A 46 -5.00 -0.10 14.05
N LEU A 47 -3.88 0.67 14.07
CA LEU A 47 -2.98 0.76 12.93
C LEU A 47 -2.42 -0.62 12.62
N SER A 48 -2.65 -1.11 11.40
CA SER A 48 -2.24 -2.44 11.00
C SER A 48 -1.36 -2.45 9.77
N LEU A 49 -0.45 -3.42 9.73
CA LEU A 49 0.52 -3.65 8.66
C LEU A 49 0.38 -5.07 8.15
N THR A 50 0.80 -5.32 6.91
CA THR A 50 1.09 -6.67 6.44
C THR A 50 2.60 -6.86 6.36
N VAL A 51 3.13 -7.77 7.18
CA VAL A 51 4.55 -8.13 7.23
C VAL A 51 4.67 -9.63 6.97
N LYS A 52 5.44 -10.06 5.99
CA LYS A 52 5.53 -11.47 5.53
C LYS A 52 4.19 -12.12 5.17
N GLY A 53 3.21 -11.34 4.75
CA GLY A 53 1.86 -11.84 4.48
C GLY A 53 0.96 -11.96 5.71
N GLU A 54 1.48 -11.73 6.91
CA GLU A 54 0.73 -11.74 8.17
C GLU A 54 0.24 -10.34 8.54
N ASN A 55 -0.95 -10.27 9.13
CA ASN A 55 -1.48 -9.02 9.67
C ASN A 55 -0.92 -8.78 11.06
N VAL A 56 -0.26 -7.64 11.24
CA VAL A 56 0.33 -7.20 12.51
C VAL A 56 -0.15 -5.80 12.86
N PHE A 57 -0.13 -5.46 14.12
CA PHE A 57 -0.57 -4.16 14.65
C PHE A 57 0.61 -3.40 15.24
N LEU A 58 0.47 -2.08 15.35
CA LEU A 58 1.43 -1.23 16.05
C LEU A 58 0.88 -0.79 17.40
N SER A 59 1.72 -0.89 18.44
CA SER A 59 1.44 -0.28 19.73
C SER A 59 1.65 1.23 19.70
N ASP A 60 1.19 1.95 20.72
CA ASP A 60 1.46 3.38 20.92
C ASP A 60 2.97 3.70 21.00
N GLY A 61 3.80 2.72 21.36
CA GLY A 61 5.26 2.81 21.40
C GLY A 61 5.94 2.33 20.10
N GLY A 62 5.21 2.04 19.01
CA GLY A 62 5.78 1.59 17.73
C GLY A 62 6.23 0.12 17.70
N GLN A 63 5.84 -0.69 18.69
CA GLN A 63 6.16 -2.11 18.72
C GLN A 63 5.18 -2.92 17.86
N LEU A 64 5.69 -3.97 17.21
CA LEU A 64 4.86 -4.91 16.45
C LEU A 64 4.14 -5.88 17.39
N CYS A 65 2.83 -5.99 17.23
CA CYS A 65 1.94 -6.87 17.98
C CYS A 65 1.19 -7.78 17.00
N TYR A 66 1.27 -9.09 17.22
CA TYR A 66 0.63 -10.09 16.35
C TYR A 66 -0.81 -10.40 16.74
N LEU A 67 -1.23 -9.96 17.92
CA LEU A 67 -2.59 -10.15 18.46
C LEU A 67 -3.21 -8.81 18.82
N LEU A 68 -4.53 -8.76 18.79
CA LEU A 68 -5.29 -7.63 19.33
C LEU A 68 -5.15 -7.61 20.86
N GLN A 69 -4.65 -6.51 21.39
CA GLN A 69 -4.41 -6.32 22.81
C GLN A 69 -4.57 -4.84 23.19
N SER A 70 -4.52 -4.52 24.48
CA SER A 70 -4.47 -3.13 24.96
C SER A 70 -3.15 -2.45 24.57
N GLY A 71 -3.15 -1.12 24.43
CA GLY A 71 -1.96 -0.34 24.08
C GLY A 71 -1.61 -0.33 22.59
N LEU A 72 -2.53 -0.78 21.72
CA LEU A 72 -2.39 -0.62 20.27
C LEU A 72 -2.78 0.79 19.86
N TYR A 73 -1.99 1.39 18.96
CA TYR A 73 -2.30 2.70 18.41
C TYR A 73 -3.60 2.67 17.62
N THR A 74 -4.58 3.43 18.08
CA THR A 74 -5.87 3.57 17.39
C THR A 74 -5.81 4.76 16.44
N VAL A 75 -6.02 4.48 15.16
CA VAL A 75 -6.02 5.49 14.09
C VAL A 75 -7.18 6.47 14.29
N THR A 76 -6.86 7.75 14.38
CA THR A 76 -7.83 8.82 14.56
C THR A 76 -8.42 9.30 13.22
N LYS A 77 -9.57 9.97 13.26
CA LYS A 77 -10.10 10.69 12.07
C LYS A 77 -9.12 11.75 11.58
N LYS A 78 -8.36 12.36 12.49
CA LYS A 78 -7.34 13.34 12.14
C LYS A 78 -6.21 12.70 11.32
N ASP A 79 -5.74 11.51 11.71
CA ASP A 79 -4.72 10.78 10.94
C ASP A 79 -5.18 10.49 9.53
N ILE A 80 -6.44 10.05 9.37
CA ILE A 80 -7.03 9.80 8.06
C ILE A 80 -7.05 11.08 7.23
N ASN A 81 -7.55 12.19 7.79
CA ASN A 81 -7.68 13.45 7.07
C ASN A 81 -6.31 14.04 6.69
N ASP A 82 -5.35 14.04 7.60
CA ASP A 82 -4.01 14.57 7.35
C ASP A 82 -3.30 13.72 6.27
N THR A 83 -3.41 12.40 6.36
CA THR A 83 -2.84 11.46 5.36
C THR A 83 -3.53 11.65 4.00
N PHE A 84 -4.86 11.73 3.96
CA PHE A 84 -5.60 11.94 2.72
C PHE A 84 -5.23 13.24 2.03
N ARG A 85 -5.15 14.34 2.77
CA ARG A 85 -4.74 15.64 2.22
C ARG A 85 -3.33 15.61 1.66
N ALA A 86 -2.40 14.95 2.34
CA ALA A 86 -1.02 14.79 1.86
C ALA A 86 -0.96 13.91 0.60
N LEU A 87 -1.76 12.83 0.52
CA LEU A 87 -1.87 11.99 -0.67
C LEU A 87 -2.39 12.76 -1.90
N CYS A 88 -3.31 13.69 -1.69
CA CYS A 88 -3.84 14.59 -2.73
C CYS A 88 -2.97 15.84 -2.96
N GLU A 89 -1.76 15.90 -2.40
CA GLU A 89 -0.88 17.07 -2.47
C GLU A 89 -1.62 18.38 -2.14
N PHE A 90 -2.53 18.31 -1.16
CA PHE A 90 -3.42 19.39 -0.72
C PHE A 90 -4.39 19.92 -1.80
N SER A 91 -4.59 19.18 -2.91
CA SER A 91 -5.52 19.53 -3.99
C SER A 91 -6.39 18.34 -4.37
N GLU A 92 -7.48 18.10 -3.65
CA GLU A 92 -8.43 17.01 -3.93
C GLU A 92 -9.02 17.08 -5.34
N TYR A 93 -9.20 18.29 -5.86
CA TYR A 93 -9.72 18.51 -7.20
C TYR A 93 -8.80 17.93 -8.29
N ALA A 94 -7.48 18.05 -8.13
CA ALA A 94 -6.50 17.50 -9.07
C ALA A 94 -6.55 15.96 -9.14
N TYR A 95 -7.01 15.30 -8.08
CA TYR A 95 -7.10 13.84 -7.97
C TYR A 95 -8.53 13.29 -8.18
N LYS A 96 -9.46 14.12 -8.67
CA LYS A 96 -10.88 13.75 -8.78
C LYS A 96 -11.12 12.43 -9.53
N ASP A 97 -10.41 12.18 -10.61
CA ASP A 97 -10.60 10.98 -11.41
C ASP A 97 -9.99 9.74 -10.75
N GLN A 98 -8.84 9.87 -10.10
CA GLN A 98 -8.22 8.81 -9.29
C GLN A 98 -9.11 8.45 -8.10
N LEU A 99 -9.68 9.45 -7.42
CA LEU A 99 -10.59 9.24 -6.30
C LEU A 99 -11.87 8.51 -6.72
N LYS A 100 -12.40 8.75 -7.92
CA LYS A 100 -13.52 7.96 -8.48
C LYS A 100 -13.14 6.51 -8.73
N MET A 101 -11.88 6.23 -9.07
CA MET A 101 -11.36 4.86 -9.22
C MET A 101 -11.05 4.20 -7.88
N GLY A 102 -11.13 4.94 -6.75
CA GLY A 102 -10.91 4.43 -5.40
C GLY A 102 -9.44 4.30 -5.00
N TYR A 103 -8.48 4.83 -5.79
CA TYR A 103 -7.07 4.80 -5.42
C TYR A 103 -6.27 5.95 -6.04
N ILE A 104 -5.16 6.29 -5.38
CA ILE A 104 -4.16 7.25 -5.84
C ILE A 104 -2.86 6.48 -6.12
N PRO A 105 -2.30 6.57 -7.36
CA PRO A 105 -0.97 6.03 -7.63
C PRO A 105 0.08 6.85 -6.89
N LEU A 106 1.05 6.17 -6.30
CA LEU A 106 2.15 6.78 -5.58
C LEU A 106 3.47 6.51 -6.31
N LYS A 107 4.56 7.10 -5.82
CA LYS A 107 5.91 6.87 -6.34
C LYS A 107 6.29 5.39 -6.30
N ASN A 108 7.18 5.00 -7.20
CA ASN A 108 7.79 3.65 -7.28
C ASN A 108 6.77 2.50 -7.35
N GLY A 109 5.63 2.71 -8.03
CA GLY A 109 4.61 1.67 -8.22
C GLY A 109 3.74 1.38 -7.01
N CYS A 110 3.92 2.11 -5.91
CA CYS A 110 3.02 2.06 -4.76
C CYS A 110 1.64 2.64 -5.11
N ARG A 111 0.64 2.32 -4.33
CA ARG A 111 -0.70 2.90 -4.46
C ARG A 111 -1.39 3.03 -3.12
N ALA A 112 -2.21 4.07 -2.98
CA ALA A 112 -3.09 4.27 -1.84
C ALA A 112 -4.54 3.99 -2.26
N GLY A 113 -5.15 2.93 -1.76
CA GLY A 113 -6.58 2.68 -1.88
C GLY A 113 -7.33 3.55 -0.87
N ILE A 114 -8.42 4.15 -1.30
CA ILE A 114 -9.23 5.08 -0.50
C ILE A 114 -10.64 4.51 -0.34
N ALA A 115 -11.09 4.34 0.89
CA ALA A 115 -12.48 4.05 1.19
C ALA A 115 -13.15 5.30 1.77
N ALA A 116 -14.20 5.76 1.10
CA ALA A 116 -14.91 6.98 1.42
C ALA A 116 -16.39 6.88 1.01
N ARG A 117 -17.22 7.79 1.49
CA ARG A 117 -18.61 7.92 1.04
C ARG A 117 -18.64 8.60 -0.33
N ALA A 118 -19.27 7.98 -1.32
CA ALA A 118 -19.48 8.58 -2.63
C ALA A 118 -20.48 9.73 -2.54
N VAL A 119 -20.20 10.83 -3.23
CA VAL A 119 -21.16 11.93 -3.47
C VAL A 119 -21.75 11.74 -4.87
N ILE A 120 -23.06 11.56 -4.94
CA ILE A 120 -23.77 11.27 -6.17
C ILE A 120 -24.72 12.44 -6.48
N GLU A 121 -24.63 12.98 -7.69
CA GLU A 121 -25.53 13.99 -8.23
C GLU A 121 -26.06 13.52 -9.59
N ASN A 122 -27.38 13.58 -9.79
CA ASN A 122 -28.04 13.13 -11.03
C ASN A 122 -27.62 11.70 -11.47
N GLY A 123 -27.47 10.78 -10.50
CA GLY A 123 -27.07 9.39 -10.75
C GLY A 123 -25.60 9.18 -11.12
N LYS A 124 -24.77 10.22 -11.06
CA LYS A 124 -23.33 10.15 -11.36
C LYS A 124 -22.52 10.48 -10.12
N MET A 125 -21.43 9.74 -9.92
CA MET A 125 -20.47 10.03 -8.86
C MET A 125 -19.70 11.31 -9.21
N VAL A 126 -19.87 12.36 -8.42
CA VAL A 126 -19.22 13.66 -8.62
C VAL A 126 -18.00 13.85 -7.73
N GLY A 127 -17.89 13.08 -6.64
CA GLY A 127 -16.76 13.17 -5.72
C GLY A 127 -16.87 12.17 -4.58
N ILE A 128 -16.02 12.33 -3.58
CA ILE A 128 -16.04 11.57 -2.33
C ILE A 128 -16.17 12.52 -1.14
N ALA A 129 -16.67 12.00 -0.03
CA ALA A 129 -16.71 12.65 1.27
C ALA A 129 -16.41 11.63 2.37
N GLU A 130 -15.99 12.11 3.54
CA GLU A 130 -15.81 11.27 4.73
C GLU A 130 -14.94 10.03 4.47
N VAL A 131 -13.67 10.26 4.17
CA VAL A 131 -12.70 9.17 4.06
C VAL A 131 -12.61 8.42 5.39
N SER A 132 -12.86 7.12 5.37
CA SER A 132 -12.89 6.25 6.55
C SER A 132 -11.67 5.35 6.66
N SER A 133 -11.04 5.05 5.52
CA SER A 133 -9.90 4.13 5.48
C SER A 133 -8.96 4.48 4.32
N ILE A 134 -7.67 4.30 4.58
CA ILE A 134 -6.60 4.43 3.59
C ILE A 134 -5.74 3.17 3.69
N ASN A 135 -5.48 2.54 2.54
CA ASN A 135 -4.67 1.35 2.45
C ASN A 135 -3.50 1.58 1.50
N ILE A 136 -2.29 1.73 2.02
CA ILE A 136 -1.10 1.96 1.20
C ILE A 136 -0.41 0.62 0.94
N ARG A 137 -0.39 0.23 -0.35
CA ARG A 137 0.35 -0.92 -0.84
C ARG A 137 1.73 -0.51 -1.30
N LEU A 138 2.74 -1.21 -0.76
CA LEU A 138 4.13 -1.04 -1.14
C LEU A 138 4.44 -1.95 -2.33
N ALA A 139 4.99 -1.39 -3.39
CA ALA A 139 5.49 -2.19 -4.50
C ALA A 139 6.68 -3.02 -4.04
N VAL A 140 6.61 -4.32 -4.27
CA VAL A 140 7.71 -5.25 -4.00
C VAL A 140 8.33 -5.66 -5.34
N GLU A 141 9.57 -5.26 -5.56
CA GLU A 141 10.33 -5.64 -6.73
C GLU A 141 11.13 -6.92 -6.44
N TYR A 142 10.91 -7.95 -7.23
CA TYR A 142 11.69 -9.19 -7.19
C TYR A 142 12.70 -9.20 -8.33
N ILE A 143 13.93 -8.74 -8.02
CA ILE A 143 15.01 -8.69 -9.02
C ILE A 143 15.34 -10.10 -9.49
N ASN A 144 15.52 -10.26 -10.81
CA ASN A 144 15.91 -11.52 -11.45
C ASN A 144 14.87 -12.66 -11.41
N CYS A 145 13.66 -12.45 -10.90
CA CYS A 145 12.63 -13.49 -10.88
C CYS A 145 12.25 -14.00 -12.28
N ALA A 146 12.40 -13.18 -13.31
CA ALA A 146 12.09 -13.53 -14.69
C ALA A 146 13.25 -14.23 -15.45
N ILE A 147 14.47 -14.31 -14.88
CA ILE A 147 15.62 -14.96 -15.56
C ILE A 147 15.30 -16.40 -16.00
N PRO A 148 14.67 -17.28 -15.21
CA PRO A 148 14.32 -18.62 -15.65
C PRO A 148 13.35 -18.66 -16.84
N LEU A 149 12.61 -17.57 -17.07
CA LEU A 149 11.62 -17.44 -18.14
C LEU A 149 12.22 -16.87 -19.43
N SER A 150 13.44 -16.29 -19.38
CA SER A 150 14.07 -15.61 -20.53
C SER A 150 14.19 -16.51 -21.77
N LYS A 151 14.38 -17.82 -21.58
CA LYS A 151 14.43 -18.83 -22.66
C LYS A 151 13.12 -18.97 -23.45
N TYR A 152 12.00 -18.45 -22.94
CA TYR A 152 10.69 -18.51 -23.59
C TYR A 152 10.30 -17.19 -24.29
N PHE A 153 11.14 -16.15 -24.25
CA PHE A 153 10.83 -14.81 -24.79
C PHE A 153 10.98 -14.67 -26.31
N SER A 154 11.00 -15.75 -27.07
CA SER A 154 11.23 -15.70 -28.54
C SER A 154 10.04 -15.22 -29.39
N GLY A 155 8.93 -14.82 -28.80
CA GLY A 155 7.75 -14.39 -29.57
C GLY A 155 6.62 -13.79 -28.75
N GLY A 156 6.88 -13.56 -27.48
CA GLY A 156 5.90 -13.15 -26.48
C GLY A 156 5.56 -14.28 -25.52
N LEU A 157 5.40 -13.95 -24.26
CA LEU A 157 5.07 -14.90 -23.20
C LEU A 157 3.82 -14.42 -22.47
N LEU A 158 2.79 -15.27 -22.47
CA LEU A 158 1.61 -15.07 -21.60
C LEU A 158 1.82 -15.90 -20.33
N ILE A 159 1.83 -15.22 -19.21
CA ILE A 159 1.93 -15.85 -17.91
C ILE A 159 0.59 -15.67 -17.19
N ALA A 160 -0.09 -16.75 -16.82
CA ALA A 160 -1.41 -16.73 -16.19
C ALA A 160 -1.41 -17.49 -14.87
N GLY A 161 -2.17 -16.94 -13.87
CA GLY A 161 -2.28 -17.57 -12.56
C GLY A 161 -3.29 -16.89 -11.65
N PRO A 162 -3.72 -17.45 -10.49
CA PRO A 162 -4.70 -16.85 -9.59
C PRO A 162 -4.19 -15.56 -8.93
N PRO A 163 -5.09 -14.75 -8.34
CA PRO A 163 -4.73 -13.57 -7.58
C PRO A 163 -3.70 -13.85 -6.49
N GLY A 164 -2.72 -12.96 -6.33
CA GLY A 164 -1.68 -13.07 -5.31
C GLY A 164 -0.44 -13.89 -5.71
N SER A 165 -0.46 -14.49 -6.89
CA SER A 165 0.67 -15.30 -7.38
C SER A 165 1.73 -14.51 -8.14
N GLY A 166 1.70 -13.21 -8.13
CA GLY A 166 2.58 -12.28 -8.83
C GLY A 166 3.73 -12.87 -9.65
N PRO A 167 4.08 -12.31 -10.80
CA PRO A 167 5.12 -12.86 -11.67
C PRO A 167 6.53 -12.92 -11.05
N GLY A 168 6.65 -12.60 -9.77
CA GLY A 168 7.90 -12.47 -9.06
C GLY A 168 8.08 -13.33 -7.81
N GLN A 169 7.16 -14.22 -7.46
CA GLN A 169 7.36 -15.10 -6.29
C GLN A 169 7.88 -16.48 -6.68
N PRO A 170 9.11 -16.86 -6.31
CA PRO A 170 9.54 -18.25 -6.43
C PRO A 170 8.72 -19.11 -5.45
N GLY A 171 7.91 -20.02 -6.01
CA GLY A 171 7.16 -21.05 -5.26
C GLY A 171 5.64 -20.87 -5.14
N GLY A 172 5.04 -19.81 -5.71
CA GLY A 172 3.60 -19.67 -5.77
C GLY A 172 3.06 -20.04 -7.15
N PRO A 173 2.04 -20.91 -7.27
CA PRO A 173 1.34 -21.07 -8.54
C PRO A 173 0.47 -19.86 -8.73
N HIS A 174 0.63 -19.10 -9.84
CA HIS A 174 -0.44 -18.23 -10.35
C HIS A 174 -0.07 -16.82 -10.81
N LEU A 175 -0.31 -16.54 -12.05
CA LEU A 175 0.12 -15.35 -12.76
C LEU A 175 -1.01 -14.76 -13.63
N HIS A 176 -1.19 -13.44 -13.58
CA HIS A 176 -1.81 -12.65 -14.65
C HIS A 176 -0.97 -11.39 -14.90
N HIS A 177 -0.04 -11.47 -15.84
CA HIS A 177 0.53 -10.28 -16.49
C HIS A 177 0.94 -10.59 -17.91
N VAL A 178 0.50 -9.74 -18.83
CA VAL A 178 1.04 -9.72 -20.20
C VAL A 178 2.26 -8.81 -20.17
N LEU A 179 3.45 -9.39 -20.22
CA LEU A 179 4.67 -8.63 -20.50
C LEU A 179 4.75 -8.46 -22.02
N ARG A 180 4.45 -7.26 -22.55
CA ARG A 180 4.89 -6.86 -23.87
C ARG A 180 6.31 -6.32 -23.72
N TRP A 181 7.23 -6.96 -24.40
CA TRP A 181 8.56 -6.42 -24.64
C TRP A 181 8.51 -5.64 -25.97
N PRO A 182 9.20 -4.46 -26.06
CA PRO A 182 9.28 -3.70 -27.30
C PRO A 182 9.96 -4.45 -28.41
#